data_b6bcafb3371d31421bad0808abe23b3f
#
_entry.id   b6bcafb3371d31421bad0808abe23b3f
#
_cell.length_a   1.000
_cell.length_b   1.000
_cell.length_c   1.000
_cell.angle_alpha   90.00
_cell.angle_beta   90.00
_cell.angle_gamma   90.00
#
_symmetry.space_group_name_H-M   'P 1'
#
loop_
_entity.id
_entity.type
_entity.pdbx_description
1 polymer ?
#
loop_
_entity_poly.entity_id
_entity_poly.type
_entity_poly.pdbx_seq_one_letter_code
_entity_poly.pdbx_strand_id
1 'polypeptide(L)'
;MTNFPIPEMAKPYLEYDMIQNHTELPAFPEFRARLLYACLQSSGSGEAPGDEFRLPAVGGVRRGMDELYTLVTSLVQMGLDIHDMVPESSDRKEKRAARSRQLKVLAGDYFSAKFYHLLAQAGQIETIRHLSAAICEANRLKVNLYMLMKQWKLTAEEYVHQTVNIRMQLFLPFRSKMQGVVSGLWPDVLHSFTRCEVLAQEMRRLDSPQSLRGSWAYWHLWQEASKEERKQLAAEEPDPLKIRSLLHKYNAGGHLFHLLEAQVQHVWSCVKQLDSDKLMQEITQLVETFAAPLRKMKVLEER
;
A
#
# COMPACT_ATOMS: atom_id res chain seq x y z
N MET A 1 -10.02 -20.33 -5.11
CA MET A 1 -9.71 -18.88 -5.15
C MET A 1 -10.88 -18.19 -5.80
N THR A 2 -11.52 -17.27 -5.09
CA THR A 2 -12.54 -16.40 -5.69
C THR A 2 -11.88 -15.64 -6.83
N ASN A 3 -12.58 -15.51 -7.94
CA ASN A 3 -12.08 -14.78 -9.10
C ASN A 3 -11.92 -13.30 -8.70
N PHE A 4 -10.69 -12.79 -8.70
CA PHE A 4 -10.39 -11.38 -8.42
C PHE A 4 -10.10 -10.67 -9.76
N PRO A 5 -11.13 -10.04 -10.37
CA PRO A 5 -11.03 -9.54 -11.74
C PRO A 5 -10.31 -8.18 -11.84
N ILE A 6 -10.05 -7.51 -10.73
CA ILE A 6 -9.61 -6.11 -10.71
C ILE A 6 -8.28 -5.87 -11.45
N PRO A 7 -7.22 -6.70 -11.32
CA PRO A 7 -6.01 -6.51 -12.09
C PRO A 7 -6.25 -6.55 -13.61
N GLU A 8 -7.08 -7.47 -14.08
CA GLU A 8 -7.45 -7.56 -15.50
C GLU A 8 -8.26 -6.34 -15.96
N MET A 9 -9.17 -5.86 -15.12
CA MET A 9 -9.96 -4.66 -15.39
C MET A 9 -9.08 -3.39 -15.39
N ALA A 10 -8.00 -3.37 -14.64
CA ALA A 10 -7.05 -2.27 -14.59
C ALA A 10 -6.13 -2.22 -15.83
N LYS A 11 -5.84 -3.35 -16.48
CA LYS A 11 -4.92 -3.44 -17.63
C LYS A 11 -5.12 -2.36 -18.69
N PRO A 12 -6.34 -2.09 -19.22
CA PRO A 12 -6.54 -1.09 -20.26
C PRO A 12 -6.14 0.34 -19.85
N TYR A 13 -6.05 0.59 -18.53
CA TYR A 13 -5.60 1.88 -17.99
C TYR A 13 -4.10 1.89 -17.73
N LEU A 14 -3.51 0.72 -17.41
CA LEU A 14 -2.10 0.56 -17.09
C LEU A 14 -1.23 0.37 -18.35
N GLU A 15 -1.76 -0.34 -19.35
CA GLU A 15 -1.08 -0.69 -20.60
C GLU A 15 -1.17 0.43 -21.66
N TYR A 16 -1.11 1.69 -21.20
CA TYR A 16 -1.06 2.82 -22.11
C TYR A 16 0.39 3.02 -22.61
N ASP A 17 0.64 2.86 -23.90
CA ASP A 17 1.98 2.83 -24.51
C ASP A 17 2.90 3.98 -24.08
N MET A 18 2.34 5.19 -23.94
CA MET A 18 3.09 6.38 -23.51
C MET A 18 3.57 6.27 -22.05
N ILE A 19 2.88 5.50 -21.21
CA ILE A 19 3.24 5.30 -19.81
C ILE A 19 4.22 4.12 -19.70
N GLN A 20 3.86 2.95 -20.23
CA GLN A 20 4.65 1.72 -20.10
C GLN A 20 6.04 1.84 -20.72
N ASN A 21 6.17 2.46 -21.91
CA ASN A 21 7.43 2.52 -22.61
C ASN A 21 8.42 3.56 -22.02
N HIS A 22 7.95 4.44 -21.12
CA HIS A 22 8.74 5.57 -20.66
C HIS A 22 8.77 5.75 -19.13
N THR A 23 8.00 4.95 -18.39
CA THR A 23 7.85 5.12 -16.95
C THR A 23 7.71 3.76 -16.27
N GLU A 24 8.49 3.53 -15.23
CA GLU A 24 8.29 2.41 -14.33
C GLU A 24 7.01 2.62 -13.53
N LEU A 25 6.13 1.62 -13.54
CA LEU A 25 4.88 1.66 -12.78
C LEU A 25 5.10 1.09 -11.36
N PRO A 26 4.43 1.65 -10.35
CA PRO A 26 4.39 1.05 -9.03
C PRO A 26 3.68 -0.32 -9.07
N ALA A 27 3.97 -1.16 -8.09
CA ALA A 27 3.26 -2.43 -7.94
C ALA A 27 1.77 -2.18 -7.69
N PHE A 28 0.92 -3.01 -8.31
CA PHE A 28 -0.52 -2.98 -8.06
C PHE A 28 -0.80 -3.24 -6.56
N PRO A 29 -1.71 -2.49 -5.90
CA PRO A 29 -2.00 -2.62 -4.46
C PRO A 29 -2.85 -3.86 -4.15
N GLU A 30 -2.38 -5.04 -4.57
CA GLU A 30 -3.16 -6.28 -4.65
C GLU A 30 -3.79 -6.68 -3.31
N PHE A 31 -3.03 -6.62 -2.20
CA PHE A 31 -3.53 -7.08 -0.90
C PHE A 31 -4.69 -6.25 -0.40
N ARG A 32 -4.56 -4.91 -0.40
CA ARG A 32 -5.62 -4.01 0.06
C ARG A 32 -6.82 -4.01 -0.89
N ALA A 33 -6.56 -4.13 -2.19
CA ALA A 33 -7.61 -4.24 -3.20
C ALA A 33 -8.42 -5.54 -3.03
N ARG A 34 -7.76 -6.69 -2.83
CA ARG A 34 -8.45 -7.98 -2.55
C ARG A 34 -9.24 -7.91 -1.25
N LEU A 35 -8.68 -7.33 -0.21
CA LEU A 35 -9.35 -7.15 1.08
C LEU A 35 -10.63 -6.30 0.93
N LEU A 36 -10.52 -5.15 0.26
CA LEU A 36 -11.65 -4.26 -0.02
C LEU A 36 -12.74 -5.00 -0.81
N TYR A 37 -12.35 -5.65 -1.90
CA TYR A 37 -13.26 -6.39 -2.77
C TYR A 37 -14.03 -7.48 -2.01
N ALA A 38 -13.32 -8.31 -1.23
CA ALA A 38 -13.93 -9.37 -0.43
C ALA A 38 -14.95 -8.82 0.59
N CYS A 39 -14.60 -7.73 1.29
CA CYS A 39 -15.49 -7.09 2.26
C CYS A 39 -16.71 -6.45 1.61
N LEU A 40 -16.57 -5.80 0.45
CA LEU A 40 -17.70 -5.23 -0.30
C LEU A 40 -18.63 -6.34 -0.81
N GLN A 41 -18.10 -7.41 -1.37
CA GLN A 41 -18.90 -8.55 -1.83
C GLN A 41 -19.67 -9.22 -0.68
N SER A 42 -19.03 -9.43 0.47
CA SER A 42 -19.68 -10.02 1.64
C SER A 42 -20.82 -9.16 2.17
N SER A 43 -20.77 -7.85 1.93
CA SER A 43 -21.81 -6.90 2.36
C SER A 43 -22.99 -6.76 1.39
N GLY A 44 -23.01 -7.52 0.28
CA GLY A 44 -24.08 -7.46 -0.72
C GLY A 44 -24.17 -6.12 -1.47
N SER A 45 -23.11 -5.33 -1.46
CA SER A 45 -23.08 -3.98 -2.08
C SER A 45 -23.17 -3.98 -3.61
N GLY A 46 -23.24 -5.15 -4.25
CA GLY A 46 -23.36 -5.32 -5.71
C GLY A 46 -24.67 -5.96 -6.18
N GLU A 47 -25.61 -6.29 -5.27
CA GLU A 47 -26.79 -7.10 -5.60
C GLU A 47 -28.11 -6.31 -5.76
N ALA A 48 -28.13 -5.00 -5.51
CA ALA A 48 -29.34 -4.23 -5.72
C ALA A 48 -29.64 -4.08 -7.23
N PRO A 49 -30.88 -4.33 -7.68
CA PRO A 49 -31.26 -4.12 -9.07
C PRO A 49 -31.06 -2.65 -9.46
N GLY A 50 -30.09 -2.39 -10.34
CA GLY A 50 -29.72 -1.04 -10.78
C GLY A 50 -28.31 -0.59 -10.36
N ASP A 51 -27.62 -1.32 -9.49
CA ASP A 51 -26.23 -1.04 -9.06
C ASP A 51 -25.16 -1.60 -10.03
N GLU A 52 -25.52 -1.72 -11.30
CA GLU A 52 -24.59 -2.15 -12.34
C GLU A 52 -24.09 -0.94 -13.14
N PHE A 53 -22.82 -0.98 -13.49
CA PHE A 53 -22.22 0.01 -14.38
C PHE A 53 -21.58 -0.67 -15.60
N ARG A 54 -21.33 0.10 -16.68
CA ARG A 54 -20.64 -0.39 -17.87
C ARG A 54 -19.25 0.23 -17.96
N LEU A 55 -18.23 -0.63 -18.09
CA LEU A 55 -16.87 -0.19 -18.38
C LEU A 55 -16.66 -0.11 -19.89
N PRO A 56 -16.52 1.10 -20.49
CA PRO A 56 -16.25 1.23 -21.93
C PRO A 56 -14.96 0.57 -22.36
N ALA A 57 -13.92 0.66 -21.52
CA ALA A 57 -12.59 0.12 -21.81
C ALA A 57 -12.51 -1.43 -21.81
N VAL A 58 -13.53 -2.13 -21.26
CA VAL A 58 -13.59 -3.60 -21.18
C VAL A 58 -14.83 -4.12 -21.94
N GLY A 59 -15.05 -3.63 -23.15
CA GLY A 59 -16.11 -4.12 -24.04
C GLY A 59 -17.54 -3.85 -23.58
N GLY A 60 -17.76 -2.88 -22.67
CA GLY A 60 -19.10 -2.49 -22.21
C GLY A 60 -19.82 -3.56 -21.36
N VAL A 61 -19.09 -4.51 -20.79
CA VAL A 61 -19.65 -5.54 -19.91
C VAL A 61 -20.21 -4.91 -18.65
N ARG A 62 -21.39 -5.38 -18.21
CA ARG A 62 -21.98 -4.98 -16.93
C ARG A 62 -21.15 -5.52 -15.78
N ARG A 63 -20.90 -4.68 -14.77
CA ARG A 63 -20.07 -4.96 -13.60
C ARG A 63 -20.76 -4.49 -12.32
N GLY A 64 -20.41 -5.13 -11.21
CA GLY A 64 -20.91 -4.74 -9.89
C GLY A 64 -20.19 -3.50 -9.34
N MET A 65 -20.85 -2.81 -8.41
CA MET A 65 -20.28 -1.61 -7.77
C MET A 65 -19.05 -1.92 -6.90
N ASP A 66 -18.96 -3.12 -6.33
CA ASP A 66 -17.78 -3.64 -5.62
C ASP A 66 -16.53 -3.67 -6.51
N GLU A 67 -16.70 -4.11 -7.78
CA GLU A 67 -15.64 -4.09 -8.79
C GLU A 67 -15.23 -2.65 -9.13
N LEU A 68 -16.20 -1.74 -9.35
CA LEU A 68 -15.93 -0.34 -9.64
C LEU A 68 -15.16 0.34 -8.51
N TYR A 69 -15.65 0.23 -7.28
CA TYR A 69 -15.03 0.87 -6.12
C TYR A 69 -13.61 0.37 -5.90
N THR A 70 -13.39 -0.93 -6.05
CA THR A 70 -12.06 -1.51 -5.90
C THR A 70 -11.11 -1.07 -7.02
N LEU A 71 -11.59 -1.05 -8.27
CA LEU A 71 -10.81 -0.60 -9.42
C LEU A 71 -10.37 0.86 -9.26
N VAL A 72 -11.32 1.77 -9.01
CA VAL A 72 -11.01 3.21 -8.90
C VAL A 72 -10.07 3.51 -7.74
N THR A 73 -10.25 2.82 -6.60
CA THR A 73 -9.36 2.97 -5.45
C THR A 73 -7.95 2.51 -5.78
N SER A 74 -7.82 1.39 -6.51
CA SER A 74 -6.52 0.88 -6.96
C SER A 74 -5.83 1.84 -7.93
N LEU A 75 -6.57 2.43 -8.88
CA LEU A 75 -6.01 3.42 -9.81
C LEU A 75 -5.54 4.68 -9.08
N VAL A 76 -6.32 5.21 -8.12
CA VAL A 76 -5.89 6.35 -7.30
C VAL A 76 -4.64 6.02 -6.50
N GLN A 77 -4.60 4.84 -5.87
CA GLN A 77 -3.42 4.41 -5.12
C GLN A 77 -2.18 4.38 -6.02
N MET A 78 -2.28 3.80 -7.20
CA MET A 78 -1.18 3.79 -8.17
C MET A 78 -0.80 5.20 -8.62
N GLY A 79 -1.76 6.10 -8.79
CA GLY A 79 -1.51 7.51 -9.07
C GLY A 79 -0.67 8.18 -7.97
N LEU A 80 -1.03 7.98 -6.71
CA LEU A 80 -0.28 8.50 -5.57
C LEU A 80 1.12 7.87 -5.44
N ASP A 81 1.22 6.56 -5.69
CA ASP A 81 2.49 5.84 -5.59
C ASP A 81 3.47 6.26 -6.69
N ILE A 82 2.99 6.53 -7.93
CA ILE A 82 3.86 7.00 -9.02
C ILE A 82 4.35 8.42 -8.78
N HIS A 83 3.55 9.29 -8.14
CA HIS A 83 4.00 10.61 -7.71
C HIS A 83 5.11 10.49 -6.66
N ASP A 84 5.05 9.52 -5.76
CA ASP A 84 6.10 9.26 -4.77
C ASP A 84 7.40 8.73 -5.41
N MET A 85 7.35 8.17 -6.62
CA MET A 85 8.52 7.74 -7.39
C MET A 85 9.23 8.89 -8.12
N VAL A 86 8.72 10.12 -8.06
CA VAL A 86 9.39 11.29 -8.65
C VAL A 86 10.59 11.67 -7.78
N PRO A 87 11.84 11.60 -8.29
CA PRO A 87 13.03 11.89 -7.49
C PRO A 87 13.10 13.37 -7.09
N GLU A 88 13.52 13.63 -5.85
CA GLU A 88 13.72 14.99 -5.32
C GLU A 88 14.91 15.71 -5.97
N SER A 89 15.91 14.98 -6.46
CA SER A 89 17.11 15.56 -7.05
C SER A 89 16.82 16.24 -8.38
N SER A 90 17.19 17.49 -8.47
CA SER A 90 17.03 18.33 -9.66
C SER A 90 18.22 18.25 -10.61
N ASP A 91 18.80 17.09 -10.87
CA ASP A 91 19.81 16.95 -11.90
C ASP A 91 19.19 17.26 -13.25
N ARG A 92 19.08 18.60 -13.50
CA ARG A 92 18.47 19.19 -14.70
C ARG A 92 19.29 18.96 -15.96
N LYS A 93 20.52 18.44 -15.82
CA LYS A 93 21.49 18.36 -16.92
C LYS A 93 21.18 17.25 -17.94
N GLU A 94 20.46 16.21 -17.56
CA GLU A 94 20.08 15.16 -18.50
C GLU A 94 18.62 15.31 -18.96
N LYS A 95 18.44 15.66 -20.24
CA LYS A 95 17.11 15.76 -20.89
C LYS A 95 16.26 14.49 -20.67
N ARG A 96 16.88 13.30 -20.64
CA ARG A 96 16.21 12.01 -20.43
C ARG A 96 15.64 11.88 -19.02
N ALA A 97 16.39 12.26 -17.99
CA ALA A 97 15.94 12.26 -16.59
C ALA A 97 14.80 13.26 -16.37
N ALA A 98 14.88 14.46 -16.96
CA ALA A 98 13.82 15.45 -16.90
C ALA A 98 12.52 14.94 -17.55
N ARG A 99 12.60 14.27 -18.71
CA ARG A 99 11.45 13.68 -19.40
C ARG A 99 10.82 12.55 -18.59
N SER A 100 11.62 11.66 -17.97
CA SER A 100 11.11 10.60 -17.10
C SER A 100 10.32 11.16 -15.92
N ARG A 101 10.81 12.22 -15.25
CA ARG A 101 10.08 12.90 -14.17
C ARG A 101 8.74 13.47 -14.64
N GLN A 102 8.72 14.17 -15.77
CA GLN A 102 7.49 14.72 -16.35
C GLN A 102 6.47 13.63 -16.66
N LEU A 103 6.92 12.51 -17.22
CA LEU A 103 6.03 11.38 -17.54
C LEU A 103 5.48 10.71 -16.28
N LYS A 104 6.25 10.60 -15.20
CA LYS A 104 5.74 10.12 -13.91
C LYS A 104 4.63 11.02 -13.36
N VAL A 105 4.81 12.33 -13.40
CA VAL A 105 3.76 13.27 -12.98
C VAL A 105 2.51 13.11 -13.84
N LEU A 106 2.64 13.11 -15.17
CA LEU A 106 1.51 12.93 -16.09
C LEU A 106 0.80 11.59 -15.91
N ALA A 107 1.55 10.50 -15.64
CA ALA A 107 0.96 9.20 -15.37
C ALA A 107 0.16 9.18 -14.07
N GLY A 108 0.68 9.81 -13.00
CA GLY A 108 -0.05 9.95 -11.75
C GLY A 108 -1.34 10.76 -11.91
N ASP A 109 -1.29 11.88 -12.66
CA ASP A 109 -2.46 12.69 -12.98
C ASP A 109 -3.47 11.91 -13.82
N TYR A 110 -3.01 11.10 -14.78
CA TYR A 110 -3.88 10.26 -15.61
C TYR A 110 -4.64 9.24 -14.75
N PHE A 111 -3.96 8.51 -13.86
CA PHE A 111 -4.64 7.54 -12.99
C PHE A 111 -5.61 8.23 -12.03
N SER A 112 -5.23 9.36 -11.48
CA SER A 112 -6.09 10.17 -10.62
C SER A 112 -7.31 10.70 -11.38
N ALA A 113 -7.17 11.12 -12.65
CA ALA A 113 -8.31 11.54 -13.47
C ALA A 113 -9.27 10.39 -13.79
N LYS A 114 -8.76 9.15 -13.92
CA LYS A 114 -9.60 7.99 -14.24
C LYS A 114 -10.59 7.63 -13.13
N PHE A 115 -10.21 7.74 -11.85
CA PHE A 115 -11.17 7.47 -10.77
C PHE A 115 -12.36 8.41 -10.84
N TYR A 116 -12.10 9.72 -11.04
CA TYR A 116 -13.14 10.72 -11.15
C TYR A 116 -14.07 10.44 -12.33
N HIS A 117 -13.50 10.18 -13.51
CA HIS A 117 -14.23 9.88 -14.72
C HIS A 117 -15.17 8.67 -14.56
N LEU A 118 -14.64 7.55 -14.06
CA LEU A 118 -15.39 6.31 -13.89
C LEU A 118 -16.53 6.45 -12.86
N LEU A 119 -16.27 7.07 -11.73
CA LEU A 119 -17.28 7.31 -10.71
C LEU A 119 -18.36 8.30 -11.18
N ALA A 120 -17.99 9.34 -11.93
CA ALA A 120 -18.92 10.30 -12.49
C ALA A 120 -19.85 9.64 -13.52
N GLN A 121 -19.30 8.79 -14.40
CA GLN A 121 -20.10 7.99 -15.34
C GLN A 121 -21.09 7.05 -14.65
N ALA A 122 -20.70 6.51 -13.50
CA ALA A 122 -21.58 5.64 -12.69
C ALA A 122 -22.49 6.43 -11.73
N GLY A 123 -22.52 7.77 -11.79
CA GLY A 123 -23.35 8.60 -10.92
C GLY A 123 -22.94 8.61 -9.45
N GLN A 124 -21.71 8.14 -9.11
CA GLN A 124 -21.24 7.94 -7.73
C GLN A 124 -20.60 9.20 -7.12
N ILE A 125 -21.36 10.31 -7.10
CA ILE A 125 -20.87 11.64 -6.67
C ILE A 125 -20.39 11.65 -5.23
N GLU A 126 -21.11 11.00 -4.31
CA GLU A 126 -20.68 10.91 -2.90
C GLU A 126 -19.37 10.14 -2.74
N THR A 127 -19.13 9.11 -3.54
CA THR A 127 -17.86 8.36 -3.53
C THR A 127 -16.72 9.24 -4.04
N ILE A 128 -16.96 10.07 -5.06
CA ILE A 128 -15.99 11.07 -5.53
C ILE A 128 -15.62 12.01 -4.39
N ARG A 129 -16.61 12.55 -3.66
CA ARG A 129 -16.39 13.46 -2.54
C ARG A 129 -15.54 12.81 -1.45
N HIS A 130 -15.86 11.58 -1.06
CA HIS A 130 -15.14 10.84 -0.02
C HIS A 130 -13.71 10.51 -0.44
N LEU A 131 -13.49 10.01 -1.67
CA LEU A 131 -12.15 9.70 -2.16
C LEU A 131 -11.29 10.97 -2.32
N SER A 132 -11.88 12.07 -2.80
CA SER A 132 -11.17 13.35 -2.89
C SER A 132 -10.70 13.84 -1.52
N ALA A 133 -11.53 13.73 -0.48
CA ALA A 133 -11.15 14.04 0.89
C ALA A 133 -10.04 13.10 1.40
N ALA A 134 -10.13 11.81 1.09
CA ALA A 134 -9.12 10.83 1.47
C ALA A 134 -7.76 11.07 0.77
N ILE A 135 -7.75 11.50 -0.49
CA ILE A 135 -6.55 11.91 -1.22
C ILE A 135 -5.89 13.12 -0.52
N CYS A 136 -6.68 14.15 -0.19
CA CYS A 136 -6.17 15.32 0.53
C CYS A 136 -5.55 14.92 1.87
N GLU A 137 -6.21 14.04 2.63
CA GLU A 137 -5.71 13.58 3.92
C GLU A 137 -4.45 12.72 3.77
N ALA A 138 -4.39 11.79 2.81
CA ALA A 138 -3.20 11.01 2.52
C ALA A 138 -1.99 11.92 2.21
N ASN A 139 -2.18 12.94 1.37
CA ASN A 139 -1.13 13.88 1.02
C ASN A 139 -0.70 14.74 2.23
N ARG A 140 -1.64 15.18 3.06
CA ARG A 140 -1.33 15.90 4.31
C ARG A 140 -0.46 15.04 5.24
N LEU A 141 -0.81 13.76 5.41
CA LEU A 141 -0.04 12.81 6.23
C LEU A 141 1.34 12.54 5.64
N LYS A 142 1.47 12.43 4.30
CA LYS A 142 2.78 12.30 3.63
C LYS A 142 3.68 13.50 3.91
N VAL A 143 3.16 14.72 3.82
CA VAL A 143 3.93 15.94 4.14
C VAL A 143 4.37 15.95 5.61
N ASN A 144 3.49 15.55 6.53
CA ASN A 144 3.84 15.46 7.95
C ASN A 144 4.97 14.45 8.19
N LEU A 145 4.86 13.24 7.61
CA LEU A 145 5.90 12.22 7.71
C LEU A 145 7.24 12.75 7.18
N TYR A 146 7.23 13.38 6.00
CA TYR A 146 8.42 13.99 5.42
C TYR A 146 9.07 15.03 6.34
N MET A 147 8.27 15.89 6.99
CA MET A 147 8.77 16.89 7.93
C MET A 147 9.38 16.25 9.19
N LEU A 148 8.76 15.18 9.73
CA LEU A 148 9.31 14.43 10.86
C LEU A 148 10.65 13.76 10.50
N MET A 149 10.75 13.17 9.31
CA MET A 149 11.98 12.59 8.79
C MET A 149 13.11 13.63 8.68
N LYS A 150 12.81 14.82 8.13
CA LYS A 150 13.79 15.92 8.02
C LYS A 150 14.26 16.45 9.36
N GLN A 151 13.41 16.43 10.37
CA GLN A 151 13.75 16.90 11.72
C GLN A 151 14.46 15.84 12.57
N TRP A 152 14.66 14.61 12.04
CA TRP A 152 15.26 13.49 12.77
C TRP A 152 14.52 13.12 14.08
N LYS A 153 13.22 13.39 14.14
CA LYS A 153 12.36 13.16 15.30
C LYS A 153 11.50 11.90 15.18
N LEU A 154 11.71 11.12 14.13
CA LEU A 154 10.91 9.94 13.85
C LEU A 154 11.52 8.71 14.53
N THR A 155 10.70 7.94 15.23
CA THR A 155 11.04 6.60 15.70
C THR A 155 10.67 5.54 14.66
N ALA A 156 11.26 4.34 14.78
CA ALA A 156 10.92 3.24 13.90
C ALA A 156 9.43 2.85 14.00
N GLU A 157 8.86 2.86 15.21
CA GLU A 157 7.43 2.57 15.42
C GLU A 157 6.53 3.68 14.85
N GLU A 158 6.86 4.94 15.05
CA GLU A 158 6.13 6.06 14.46
C GLU A 158 6.18 6.04 12.94
N TYR A 159 7.32 5.63 12.34
CA TYR A 159 7.42 5.45 10.90
C TYR A 159 6.40 4.42 10.39
N VAL A 160 6.31 3.24 11.02
CA VAL A 160 5.30 2.23 10.66
C VAL A 160 3.89 2.79 10.84
N HIS A 161 3.62 3.41 11.99
CA HIS A 161 2.29 3.98 12.29
C HIS A 161 1.86 5.01 11.24
N GLN A 162 2.73 5.98 10.89
CA GLN A 162 2.45 7.00 9.88
C GLN A 162 2.27 6.38 8.49
N THR A 163 3.13 5.41 8.13
CA THR A 163 3.06 4.73 6.83
C THR A 163 1.75 3.95 6.69
N VAL A 164 1.32 3.23 7.73
CA VAL A 164 0.04 2.52 7.76
C VAL A 164 -1.12 3.50 7.59
N ASN A 165 -1.13 4.60 8.36
CA ASN A 165 -2.18 5.61 8.28
C ASN A 165 -2.29 6.23 6.89
N ILE A 166 -1.16 6.54 6.24
CA ILE A 166 -1.15 7.05 4.87
C ILE A 166 -1.80 6.03 3.90
N ARG A 167 -1.37 4.77 3.98
CA ARG A 167 -1.78 3.73 3.02
C ARG A 167 -3.23 3.30 3.14
N MET A 168 -3.83 3.45 4.32
CA MET A 168 -5.23 3.05 4.52
C MET A 168 -6.25 4.14 4.13
N GLN A 169 -5.82 5.41 3.96
CA GLN A 169 -6.74 6.54 3.76
C GLN A 169 -7.73 6.34 2.62
N LEU A 170 -7.27 5.85 1.46
CA LEU A 170 -8.12 5.65 0.29
C LEU A 170 -9.16 4.53 0.47
N PHE A 171 -8.92 3.61 1.38
CA PHE A 171 -9.76 2.43 1.62
C PHE A 171 -10.78 2.65 2.74
N LEU A 172 -10.48 3.52 3.70
CA LEU A 172 -11.34 3.84 4.85
C LEU A 172 -12.76 4.29 4.46
N PRO A 173 -12.98 5.14 3.44
CA PRO A 173 -14.31 5.65 3.11
C PRO A 173 -15.33 4.57 2.76
N PHE A 174 -14.88 3.41 2.30
CA PHE A 174 -15.76 2.31 1.91
C PHE A 174 -16.47 1.62 3.08
N ARG A 175 -16.12 1.96 4.33
CA ARG A 175 -16.92 1.57 5.50
C ARG A 175 -18.41 1.87 5.31
N SER A 176 -18.74 3.01 4.74
CA SER A 176 -20.13 3.43 4.48
C SER A 176 -20.85 2.58 3.42
N LYS A 177 -20.12 1.78 2.65
CA LYS A 177 -20.65 0.85 1.65
C LYS A 177 -20.76 -0.58 2.18
N MET A 178 -20.29 -0.84 3.40
CA MET A 178 -20.35 -2.14 4.07
C MET A 178 -21.50 -2.18 5.07
N GLN A 179 -21.99 -3.38 5.38
CA GLN A 179 -23.09 -3.60 6.31
C GLN A 179 -22.69 -4.58 7.42
N GLY A 180 -23.51 -4.65 8.46
CA GLY A 180 -23.37 -5.60 9.55
C GLY A 180 -22.04 -5.50 10.30
N VAL A 181 -21.53 -6.63 10.73
CA VAL A 181 -20.26 -6.75 11.49
C VAL A 181 -19.07 -6.23 10.71
N VAL A 182 -19.04 -6.49 9.41
CA VAL A 182 -17.94 -6.06 8.52
C VAL A 182 -17.74 -4.54 8.54
N SER A 183 -18.83 -3.75 8.51
CA SER A 183 -18.74 -2.29 8.61
C SER A 183 -18.10 -1.82 9.91
N GLY A 184 -18.44 -2.49 11.03
CA GLY A 184 -17.84 -2.19 12.34
C GLY A 184 -16.35 -2.49 12.41
N LEU A 185 -15.95 -3.65 11.90
CA LEU A 185 -14.58 -4.16 11.96
C LEU A 185 -13.67 -3.62 10.86
N TRP A 186 -14.21 -2.99 9.81
CA TRP A 186 -13.44 -2.57 8.65
C TRP A 186 -12.18 -1.74 8.98
N PRO A 187 -12.24 -0.69 9.83
CA PRO A 187 -11.04 0.09 10.14
C PRO A 187 -9.93 -0.75 10.78
N ASP A 188 -10.29 -1.66 11.70
CA ASP A 188 -9.33 -2.48 12.45
C ASP A 188 -8.71 -3.57 11.57
N VAL A 189 -9.53 -4.23 10.75
CA VAL A 189 -9.07 -5.22 9.77
C VAL A 189 -8.16 -4.56 8.75
N LEU A 190 -8.57 -3.43 8.17
CA LEU A 190 -7.77 -2.68 7.20
C LEU A 190 -6.43 -2.23 7.80
N HIS A 191 -6.45 -1.66 9.02
CA HIS A 191 -5.24 -1.25 9.74
C HIS A 191 -4.29 -2.43 9.92
N SER A 192 -4.82 -3.54 10.45
CA SER A 192 -4.02 -4.73 10.78
C SER A 192 -3.39 -5.35 9.54
N PHE A 193 -4.13 -5.44 8.43
CA PHE A 193 -3.62 -5.91 7.14
C PHE A 193 -2.58 -4.97 6.55
N THR A 194 -2.86 -3.67 6.55
CA THR A 194 -1.93 -2.67 6.02
C THR A 194 -0.61 -2.68 6.81
N ARG A 195 -0.67 -2.92 8.12
CA ARG A 195 0.52 -3.06 8.96
C ARG A 195 1.33 -4.31 8.61
N CYS A 196 0.68 -5.47 8.35
CA CYS A 196 1.38 -6.65 7.83
C CYS A 196 2.07 -6.36 6.49
N GLU A 197 1.38 -5.68 5.57
CA GLU A 197 1.93 -5.30 4.26
C GLU A 197 3.17 -4.41 4.40
N VAL A 198 3.10 -3.39 5.26
CA VAL A 198 4.22 -2.48 5.55
C VAL A 198 5.39 -3.24 6.15
N LEU A 199 5.18 -4.03 7.20
CA LEU A 199 6.25 -4.80 7.86
C LEU A 199 6.90 -5.81 6.91
N ALA A 200 6.11 -6.52 6.11
CA ALA A 200 6.61 -7.46 5.11
C ALA A 200 7.42 -6.75 4.01
N GLN A 201 7.03 -5.54 3.63
CA GLN A 201 7.80 -4.72 2.70
C GLN A 201 9.13 -4.26 3.31
N GLU A 202 9.12 -3.82 4.57
CA GLU A 202 10.33 -3.41 5.28
C GLU A 202 11.31 -4.59 5.47
N MET A 203 10.83 -5.81 5.70
CA MET A 203 11.68 -7.01 5.72
C MET A 203 12.40 -7.21 4.38
N ARG A 204 11.69 -7.09 3.25
CA ARG A 204 12.32 -7.21 1.91
C ARG A 204 13.35 -6.11 1.64
N ARG A 205 13.17 -4.92 2.22
CA ARG A 205 14.13 -3.81 2.09
C ARG A 205 15.47 -4.07 2.77
N LEU A 206 15.53 -4.95 3.77
CA LEU A 206 16.78 -5.33 4.43
C LEU A 206 17.79 -5.98 3.47
N ASP A 207 17.32 -6.65 2.42
CA ASP A 207 18.17 -7.30 1.42
C ASP A 207 18.90 -6.28 0.52
N SER A 208 18.44 -5.02 0.49
CA SER A 208 18.94 -3.96 -0.38
C SER A 208 19.45 -2.76 0.43
N PRO A 209 20.73 -2.74 0.85
CA PRO A 209 21.30 -1.66 1.67
C PRO A 209 21.12 -0.25 1.05
N GLN A 210 21.05 -0.16 -0.29
CA GLN A 210 20.85 1.09 -1.02
C GLN A 210 19.44 1.70 -0.79
N SER A 211 18.45 0.87 -0.45
CA SER A 211 17.07 1.30 -0.17
C SER A 211 16.80 1.55 1.32
N LEU A 212 17.84 1.49 2.16
CA LEU A 212 17.69 1.57 3.61
C LEU A 212 17.24 2.96 4.08
N ARG A 213 17.73 4.03 3.43
CA ARG A 213 17.43 5.40 3.86
C ARG A 213 15.91 5.65 3.86
N GLY A 214 15.40 6.14 4.99
CA GLY A 214 13.96 6.36 5.16
C GLY A 214 13.13 5.09 5.35
N SER A 215 13.74 3.93 5.64
CA SER A 215 13.06 2.69 5.99
C SER A 215 12.86 2.57 7.51
N TRP A 216 12.07 1.58 7.93
CA TRP A 216 11.97 1.20 9.33
C TRP A 216 13.35 0.88 9.94
N ALA A 217 14.15 0.09 9.23
CA ALA A 217 15.48 -0.30 9.70
C ALA A 217 16.42 0.89 9.87
N TYR A 218 16.32 1.91 8.99
CA TYR A 218 17.07 3.15 9.13
C TYR A 218 16.76 3.86 10.45
N TRP A 219 15.46 3.99 10.80
CA TRP A 219 15.03 4.65 12.03
C TRP A 219 15.33 3.81 13.26
N HIS A 220 15.23 2.48 13.17
CA HIS A 220 15.66 1.57 14.23
C HIS A 220 17.17 1.71 14.52
N LEU A 221 18.00 1.65 13.50
CA LEU A 221 19.44 1.88 13.66
C LEU A 221 19.74 3.30 14.19
N TRP A 222 19.01 4.30 13.73
CA TRP A 222 19.19 5.68 14.21
C TRP A 222 18.91 5.81 15.71
N GLN A 223 17.96 5.09 16.24
CA GLN A 223 17.64 5.09 17.67
C GLN A 223 18.72 4.39 18.51
N GLU A 224 19.19 3.22 18.05
CA GLU A 224 20.07 2.34 18.83
C GLU A 224 21.56 2.66 18.65
N ALA A 225 21.96 3.25 17.52
CA ALA A 225 23.36 3.44 17.15
C ALA A 225 24.06 4.53 17.98
N SER A 226 25.38 4.35 18.15
CA SER A 226 26.27 5.35 18.74
C SER A 226 26.35 6.61 17.87
N LYS A 227 26.92 7.71 18.41
CA LYS A 227 27.12 8.96 17.67
C LYS A 227 27.95 8.78 16.40
N GLU A 228 28.97 7.92 16.45
CA GLU A 228 29.88 7.63 15.36
C GLU A 228 29.16 6.84 14.26
N GLU A 229 28.35 5.85 14.64
CA GLU A 229 27.56 5.04 13.71
C GLU A 229 26.46 5.85 13.05
N ARG A 230 25.80 6.77 13.79
CA ARG A 230 24.82 7.73 13.21
C ARG A 230 25.45 8.63 12.14
N LYS A 231 26.70 9.06 12.31
CA LYS A 231 27.42 9.81 11.27
C LYS A 231 27.62 8.97 10.01
N GLN A 232 27.89 7.66 10.16
CA GLN A 232 28.00 6.74 9.03
C GLN A 232 26.66 6.53 8.32
N LEU A 233 25.56 6.38 9.08
CA LEU A 233 24.20 6.27 8.54
C LEU A 233 23.75 7.54 7.80
N ALA A 234 24.19 8.72 8.26
CA ALA A 234 23.83 10.01 7.68
C ALA A 234 24.68 10.39 6.45
N ALA A 235 25.73 9.64 6.12
CA ALA A 235 26.58 9.90 4.96
C ALA A 235 25.75 9.88 3.66
N GLU A 236 26.12 10.69 2.67
CA GLU A 236 25.44 10.69 1.36
C GLU A 236 25.52 9.32 0.68
N GLU A 237 26.70 8.68 0.75
CA GLU A 237 26.96 7.35 0.22
C GLU A 237 27.45 6.44 1.37
N PRO A 238 26.56 5.83 2.15
CA PRO A 238 26.96 4.96 3.24
C PRO A 238 27.54 3.65 2.69
N ASP A 239 28.64 3.19 3.32
CA ASP A 239 29.29 1.92 2.97
C ASP A 239 28.34 0.73 3.18
N PRO A 240 27.97 -0.03 2.13
CA PRO A 240 27.01 -1.14 2.23
C PRO A 240 27.46 -2.24 3.22
N LEU A 241 28.76 -2.47 3.37
CA LEU A 241 29.28 -3.49 4.29
C LEU A 241 29.08 -3.05 5.75
N LYS A 242 29.33 -1.78 6.04
CA LYS A 242 29.09 -1.22 7.37
C LYS A 242 27.61 -1.22 7.71
N ILE A 243 26.75 -0.88 6.76
CA ILE A 243 25.30 -0.95 6.95
C ILE A 243 24.85 -2.38 7.28
N ARG A 244 25.32 -3.39 6.55
CA ARG A 244 25.02 -4.80 6.86
C ARG A 244 25.49 -5.20 8.25
N SER A 245 26.68 -4.78 8.64
CA SER A 245 27.20 -5.01 9.99
C SER A 245 26.31 -4.39 11.07
N LEU A 246 25.81 -3.16 10.86
CA LEU A 246 24.91 -2.50 11.80
C LEU A 246 23.54 -3.20 11.86
N LEU A 247 22.96 -3.60 10.73
CA LEU A 247 21.72 -4.37 10.69
C LEU A 247 21.82 -5.66 11.49
N HIS A 248 22.95 -6.35 11.39
CA HIS A 248 23.22 -7.56 12.16
C HIS A 248 23.46 -7.25 13.65
N LYS A 249 24.32 -6.26 13.96
CA LYS A 249 24.64 -5.85 15.33
C LYS A 249 23.39 -5.49 16.15
N TYR A 250 22.46 -4.77 15.54
CA TYR A 250 21.22 -4.31 16.18
C TYR A 250 20.01 -5.23 15.88
N ASN A 251 20.27 -6.42 15.35
CA ASN A 251 19.26 -7.46 15.09
C ASN A 251 17.99 -6.94 14.39
N ALA A 252 18.15 -6.05 13.40
CA ALA A 252 17.01 -5.43 12.71
C ALA A 252 16.06 -6.46 12.08
N GLY A 253 16.62 -7.54 11.52
CA GLY A 253 15.83 -8.65 10.94
C GLY A 253 14.97 -9.37 11.97
N GLY A 254 15.53 -9.74 13.12
CA GLY A 254 14.81 -10.40 14.20
C GLY A 254 13.68 -9.52 14.78
N HIS A 255 13.96 -8.21 14.95
CA HIS A 255 12.91 -7.27 15.42
C HIS A 255 11.75 -7.17 14.43
N LEU A 256 12.00 -7.00 13.13
CA LEU A 256 10.95 -6.96 12.11
C LEU A 256 10.18 -8.28 12.02
N PHE A 257 10.88 -9.41 12.14
CA PHE A 257 10.27 -10.74 12.16
C PHE A 257 9.24 -10.83 13.30
N HIS A 258 9.62 -10.49 14.52
CA HIS A 258 8.72 -10.54 15.67
C HIS A 258 7.54 -9.57 15.56
N LEU A 259 7.78 -8.36 15.02
CA LEU A 259 6.70 -7.40 14.77
C LEU A 259 5.68 -7.93 13.75
N LEU A 260 6.16 -8.52 12.66
CA LEU A 260 5.28 -9.10 11.63
C LEU A 260 4.55 -10.33 12.15
N GLU A 261 5.23 -11.20 12.90
CA GLU A 261 4.63 -12.38 13.52
C GLU A 261 3.48 -12.00 14.48
N ALA A 262 3.74 -11.07 15.39
CA ALA A 262 2.72 -10.56 16.32
C ALA A 262 1.54 -9.94 15.56
N GLN A 263 1.82 -9.20 14.48
CA GLN A 263 0.77 -8.58 13.68
C GLN A 263 -0.08 -9.61 12.92
N VAL A 264 0.53 -10.68 12.39
CA VAL A 264 -0.19 -11.79 11.75
C VAL A 264 -1.13 -12.47 12.77
N GLN A 265 -0.67 -12.70 13.99
CA GLN A 265 -1.53 -13.25 15.06
C GLN A 265 -2.70 -12.31 15.39
N HIS A 266 -2.46 -11.01 15.41
CA HIS A 266 -3.51 -10.02 15.62
C HIS A 266 -4.55 -10.04 14.49
N VAL A 267 -4.13 -10.13 13.22
CA VAL A 267 -5.06 -10.29 12.09
C VAL A 267 -5.93 -11.52 12.25
N TRP A 268 -5.35 -12.67 12.68
CA TRP A 268 -6.12 -13.88 12.94
C TRP A 268 -7.21 -13.67 14.00
N SER A 269 -6.91 -12.88 15.05
CA SER A 269 -7.92 -12.56 16.07
C SER A 269 -9.05 -11.68 15.55
N CYS A 270 -8.76 -10.75 14.62
CA CYS A 270 -9.78 -9.92 13.96
C CYS A 270 -10.66 -10.77 13.02
N VAL A 271 -10.04 -11.66 12.23
CA VAL A 271 -10.76 -12.52 11.27
C VAL A 271 -11.78 -13.43 11.96
N LYS A 272 -11.47 -13.93 13.15
CA LYS A 272 -12.38 -14.78 13.94
C LYS A 272 -13.65 -14.04 14.41
N GLN A 273 -13.71 -12.72 14.34
CA GLN A 273 -14.88 -11.92 14.72
C GLN A 273 -15.85 -11.71 13.56
N LEU A 274 -15.47 -12.11 12.34
CA LEU A 274 -16.34 -12.03 11.16
C LEU A 274 -17.41 -13.10 11.22
N ASP A 275 -18.59 -12.78 10.73
CA ASP A 275 -19.79 -13.61 10.72
C ASP A 275 -19.99 -14.41 9.42
N SER A 276 -19.11 -14.27 8.44
CA SER A 276 -19.18 -14.94 7.15
C SER A 276 -18.04 -15.92 6.93
N ASP A 277 -18.36 -17.22 6.84
CA ASP A 277 -17.37 -18.28 6.58
C ASP A 277 -16.62 -18.06 5.25
N LYS A 278 -17.33 -17.58 4.20
CA LYS A 278 -16.71 -17.26 2.91
C LYS A 278 -15.69 -16.14 3.05
N LEU A 279 -16.06 -15.04 3.73
CA LEU A 279 -15.16 -13.91 3.96
C LEU A 279 -13.97 -14.33 4.83
N MET A 280 -14.19 -15.11 5.87
CA MET A 280 -13.12 -15.65 6.72
C MET A 280 -12.12 -16.48 5.89
N GLN A 281 -12.59 -17.33 4.96
CA GLN A 281 -11.71 -18.11 4.10
C GLN A 281 -10.87 -17.21 3.16
N GLU A 282 -11.49 -16.21 2.54
CA GLU A 282 -10.80 -15.30 1.63
C GLU A 282 -9.73 -14.49 2.36
N ILE A 283 -10.07 -13.92 3.52
CA ILE A 283 -9.11 -13.17 4.33
C ILE A 283 -8.00 -14.09 4.88
N THR A 284 -8.33 -15.32 5.29
CA THR A 284 -7.37 -16.34 5.70
C THR A 284 -6.31 -16.57 4.62
N GLN A 285 -6.73 -16.73 3.35
CA GLN A 285 -5.79 -16.91 2.24
C GLN A 285 -4.88 -15.69 2.05
N LEU A 286 -5.38 -14.48 2.26
CA LEU A 286 -4.56 -13.26 2.21
C LEU A 286 -3.54 -13.24 3.35
N VAL A 287 -3.92 -13.59 4.57
CA VAL A 287 -3.00 -13.65 5.72
C VAL A 287 -1.90 -14.68 5.51
N GLU A 288 -2.21 -15.81 4.88
CA GLU A 288 -1.23 -16.86 4.60
C GLU A 288 -0.06 -16.37 3.74
N THR A 289 -0.26 -15.35 2.91
CA THR A 289 0.84 -14.75 2.13
C THR A 289 1.92 -14.11 3.02
N PHE A 290 1.55 -13.68 4.21
CA PHE A 290 2.48 -13.15 5.22
C PHE A 290 2.97 -14.24 6.17
N ALA A 291 2.09 -15.16 6.58
CA ALA A 291 2.38 -16.22 7.53
C ALA A 291 3.31 -17.31 6.98
N ALA A 292 3.17 -17.69 5.71
CA ALA A 292 3.96 -18.76 5.11
C ALA A 292 5.47 -18.45 5.05
N PRO A 293 5.93 -17.24 4.67
CA PRO A 293 7.34 -16.87 4.75
C PRO A 293 7.89 -16.92 6.18
N LEU A 294 7.12 -16.45 7.17
CA LEU A 294 7.54 -16.47 8.58
C LEU A 294 7.78 -17.89 9.08
N ARG A 295 6.89 -18.84 8.77
CA ARG A 295 7.08 -20.25 9.13
C ARG A 295 8.34 -20.86 8.53
N LYS A 296 8.68 -20.51 7.26
CA LYS A 296 9.90 -20.98 6.62
C LYS A 296 11.16 -20.43 7.31
N MET A 297 11.15 -19.18 7.72
CA MET A 297 12.27 -18.57 8.43
C MET A 297 12.50 -19.23 9.79
N LYS A 298 11.46 -19.49 10.58
CA LYS A 298 11.57 -20.23 11.87
C LYS A 298 12.23 -21.59 11.72
N VAL A 299 11.83 -22.37 10.72
CA VAL A 299 12.43 -23.72 10.48
C VAL A 299 13.91 -23.63 10.11
N LEU A 300 14.36 -22.51 9.55
CA LEU A 300 15.78 -22.29 9.21
C LEU A 300 16.61 -21.85 10.43
N GLU A 301 16.03 -21.12 11.38
CA GLU A 301 16.68 -20.71 12.62
C GLU A 301 16.82 -21.86 13.65
N GLU A 302 15.93 -22.84 13.61
CA GLU A 302 15.95 -24.03 14.48
C GLU A 302 16.90 -25.13 14.01
N ARG A 303 17.56 -24.99 12.85
CA ARG A 303 18.55 -25.92 12.29
C ARG A 303 19.98 -25.41 12.45
#